data_98384b0c997cb1096ec722b6cab958bb
#
_entry.id   98384b0c997cb1096ec722b6cab958bb
#
_cell.length_a   1.000
_cell.length_b   1.000
_cell.length_c   1.000
_cell.angle_alpha   90.00
_cell.angle_beta   90.00
_cell.angle_gamma   90.00
#
_symmetry.space_group_name_H-M   'P 1'
#
loop_
_entity.id
_entity.type
_entity.pdbx_description
1 polymer ?
#
loop_
_entity_poly.entity_id
_entity_poly.type
_entity_poly.pdbx_seq_one_letter_code
_entity_poly.pdbx_strand_id
1 'polypeptide(L)'
;MFENLTNKFEEIFSSLKKAPSLDEKQVDEGLKGIRLALLEADVSLDVVKEFISRVKPKALGQEIIRSTSPGEMVVKIVYDEIVSFLGDKNSEISLNAVPPVPIMLVGLQGSGKTTTTSKLAKFLEKNNKKKVMMASLDVYRPAAQEQLRLLGEQNNIETLPIIDGQLPADICRRALSAANLNGCEVVLFDTAGRTQIDFQMMNEIKQIETIINPAETILVADSLTGQVAANVAKEFKNTVNLSGIILTRADGDGRGGAALSMKYVAEVPIKFLGVGEKIENFEVFHPDRIANRILGMGDIVSLVEKASEDLDQENLKKTEEKLKKGQFSMEDYLSQLRQMKKMGGIEGIMSFLPGVSKIKSQMDQSGIDEKIITQNEAVILSMTKQERENPKIINGSRKKRIANGSGTDIATINKLLKQFKMMSEMMKKMSKGNMKGMADKGIPPELFNQLK
;
A
#
# COMPACT_ATOMS: atom_id res chain seq x y z
N MET A 1 -4.71 -5.55 -5.18
CA MET A 1 -4.76 -6.79 -4.39
C MET A 1 -6.18 -7.27 -4.06
N PHE A 2 -7.13 -6.43 -3.65
CA PHE A 2 -8.44 -6.87 -3.16
C PHE A 2 -9.61 -6.59 -4.13
N GLU A 3 -9.39 -6.02 -5.30
CA GLU A 3 -10.42 -5.48 -6.20
C GLU A 3 -11.52 -6.49 -6.56
N ASN A 4 -11.14 -7.71 -6.95
CA ASN A 4 -12.12 -8.77 -7.25
C ASN A 4 -12.96 -9.17 -6.03
N LEU A 5 -12.33 -9.26 -4.86
CA LEU A 5 -13.00 -9.58 -3.61
C LEU A 5 -13.95 -8.45 -3.20
N THR A 6 -13.49 -7.20 -3.31
CA THR A 6 -14.27 -5.99 -3.03
C THR A 6 -15.53 -5.91 -3.87
N ASN A 7 -15.42 -6.09 -5.19
CA ASN A 7 -16.58 -6.05 -6.10
C ASN A 7 -17.65 -7.08 -5.72
N LYS A 8 -17.25 -8.30 -5.37
CA LYS A 8 -18.18 -9.35 -4.93
C LYS A 8 -18.84 -9.03 -3.60
N PHE A 9 -18.07 -8.53 -2.63
CA PHE A 9 -18.63 -8.10 -1.36
C PHE A 9 -19.60 -6.93 -1.52
N GLU A 10 -19.31 -5.95 -2.38
CA GLU A 10 -20.23 -4.85 -2.68
C GLU A 10 -21.56 -5.35 -3.26
N GLU A 11 -21.54 -6.31 -4.19
CA GLU A 11 -22.75 -6.92 -4.74
C GLU A 11 -23.58 -7.63 -3.68
N ILE A 12 -22.95 -8.49 -2.86
CA ILE A 12 -23.61 -9.24 -1.79
C ILE A 12 -24.22 -8.26 -0.77
N PHE A 13 -23.45 -7.28 -0.32
CA PHE A 13 -23.91 -6.32 0.69
C PHE A 13 -24.97 -5.37 0.16
N SER A 14 -24.93 -5.01 -1.12
CA SER A 14 -25.98 -4.19 -1.74
C SER A 14 -27.33 -4.92 -1.74
N SER A 15 -27.32 -6.23 -1.90
CA SER A 15 -28.54 -7.05 -1.82
C SER A 15 -29.07 -7.17 -0.39
N LEU A 16 -28.19 -7.39 0.58
CA LEU A 16 -28.56 -7.49 2.00
C LEU A 16 -29.06 -6.15 2.57
N LYS A 17 -28.46 -5.03 2.21
CA LYS A 17 -28.87 -3.68 2.67
C LYS A 17 -30.22 -3.23 2.10
N LYS A 18 -30.61 -3.71 0.91
CA LYS A 18 -31.90 -3.38 0.28
C LYS A 18 -33.07 -4.13 0.88
N ALA A 19 -32.83 -5.22 1.59
CA ALA A 19 -33.88 -6.01 2.21
C ALA A 19 -34.44 -5.28 3.46
N PRO A 20 -35.75 -5.01 3.52
CA PRO A 20 -36.37 -4.32 4.66
C PRO A 20 -36.39 -5.18 5.96
N SER A 21 -36.28 -6.47 5.82
CA SER A 21 -36.09 -7.45 6.89
C SER A 21 -35.22 -8.59 6.34
N LEU A 22 -34.44 -9.22 7.19
CA LEU A 22 -33.65 -10.40 6.83
C LEU A 22 -34.26 -11.62 7.51
N ASP A 23 -34.58 -12.64 6.73
CA ASP A 23 -34.89 -13.97 7.22
C ASP A 23 -33.61 -14.86 7.22
N GLU A 24 -33.72 -16.02 7.88
CA GLU A 24 -32.59 -16.97 7.98
C GLU A 24 -32.10 -17.42 6.60
N LYS A 25 -33.01 -17.57 5.62
CA LYS A 25 -32.66 -18.00 4.26
C LYS A 25 -31.86 -16.94 3.52
N GLN A 26 -32.24 -15.66 3.65
CA GLN A 26 -31.52 -14.55 3.04
C GLN A 26 -30.12 -14.37 3.64
N VAL A 27 -29.99 -14.55 4.97
CA VAL A 27 -28.68 -14.55 5.63
C VAL A 27 -27.82 -15.71 5.12
N ASP A 28 -28.38 -16.92 5.02
CA ASP A 28 -27.66 -18.10 4.50
C ASP A 28 -27.26 -17.94 3.04
N GLU A 29 -28.07 -17.32 2.19
CA GLU A 29 -27.72 -17.00 0.80
C GLU A 29 -26.59 -15.97 0.75
N GLY A 30 -26.62 -14.92 1.57
CA GLY A 30 -25.54 -13.94 1.70
C GLY A 30 -24.22 -14.60 2.15
N LEU A 31 -24.27 -15.46 3.17
CA LEU A 31 -23.10 -16.21 3.67
C LEU A 31 -22.54 -17.19 2.65
N LYS A 32 -23.39 -17.83 1.81
CA LYS A 32 -22.93 -18.63 0.68
C LYS A 32 -22.17 -17.77 -0.34
N GLY A 33 -22.67 -16.57 -0.64
CA GLY A 33 -21.99 -15.62 -1.51
C GLY A 33 -20.62 -15.21 -0.97
N ILE A 34 -20.55 -14.86 0.33
CA ILE A 34 -19.29 -14.53 1.02
C ILE A 34 -18.31 -15.70 0.97
N ARG A 35 -18.78 -16.93 1.24
CA ARG A 35 -17.95 -18.13 1.14
C ARG A 35 -17.34 -18.30 -0.25
N LEU A 36 -18.14 -18.15 -1.30
CA LEU A 36 -17.68 -18.26 -2.68
C LEU A 36 -16.66 -17.15 -3.01
N ALA A 37 -16.94 -15.91 -2.62
CA ALA A 37 -16.04 -14.78 -2.83
C ALA A 37 -14.66 -15.00 -2.19
N LEU A 38 -14.62 -15.50 -0.95
CA LEU A 38 -13.37 -15.83 -0.25
C LEU A 38 -12.60 -16.96 -0.94
N LEU A 39 -13.29 -18.02 -1.37
CA LEU A 39 -12.65 -19.15 -2.09
C LEU A 39 -12.06 -18.69 -3.45
N GLU A 40 -12.79 -17.86 -4.19
CA GLU A 40 -12.33 -17.30 -5.46
C GLU A 40 -11.19 -16.28 -5.28
N ALA A 41 -11.10 -15.68 -4.09
CA ALA A 41 -9.96 -14.87 -3.68
C ALA A 41 -8.76 -15.69 -3.20
N ASP A 42 -8.76 -17.01 -3.39
CA ASP A 42 -7.71 -17.95 -2.94
C ASP A 42 -7.50 -18.01 -1.42
N VAL A 43 -8.53 -17.72 -0.63
CA VAL A 43 -8.50 -18.03 0.80
C VAL A 43 -8.58 -19.55 0.99
N SER A 44 -7.75 -20.09 1.87
CA SER A 44 -7.74 -21.54 2.13
C SER A 44 -9.09 -22.02 2.68
N LEU A 45 -9.48 -23.25 2.29
CA LEU A 45 -10.79 -23.81 2.63
C LEU A 45 -11.05 -23.86 4.15
N ASP A 46 -10.01 -24.15 4.94
CA ASP A 46 -10.16 -24.25 6.39
C ASP A 46 -10.39 -22.89 7.03
N VAL A 47 -9.71 -21.85 6.53
CA VAL A 47 -9.95 -20.46 6.95
C VAL A 47 -11.36 -20.03 6.59
N VAL A 48 -11.83 -20.33 5.38
CA VAL A 48 -13.21 -20.00 4.96
C VAL A 48 -14.26 -20.71 5.80
N LYS A 49 -14.06 -21.99 6.12
CA LYS A 49 -14.98 -22.73 7.00
C LYS A 49 -15.04 -22.09 8.39
N GLU A 50 -13.89 -21.80 8.97
CA GLU A 50 -13.79 -21.18 10.28
C GLU A 50 -14.45 -19.80 10.30
N PHE A 51 -14.18 -18.97 9.28
CA PHE A 51 -14.79 -17.66 9.12
C PHE A 51 -16.33 -17.76 9.10
N ILE A 52 -16.88 -18.61 8.24
CA ILE A 52 -18.34 -18.79 8.14
C ILE A 52 -18.91 -19.35 9.44
N SER A 53 -18.22 -20.26 10.12
CA SER A 53 -18.66 -20.82 11.40
C SER A 53 -18.79 -19.76 12.50
N ARG A 54 -17.94 -18.73 12.49
CA ARG A 54 -17.98 -17.61 13.44
C ARG A 54 -18.98 -16.53 13.08
N VAL A 55 -19.16 -16.24 11.78
CA VAL A 55 -20.09 -15.21 11.31
C VAL A 55 -21.55 -15.69 11.43
N LYS A 56 -21.85 -16.94 11.03
CA LYS A 56 -23.21 -17.46 10.94
C LYS A 56 -24.02 -17.32 12.25
N PRO A 57 -23.54 -17.76 13.42
CA PRO A 57 -24.29 -17.62 14.68
C PRO A 57 -24.57 -16.17 15.06
N LYS A 58 -23.58 -15.27 14.78
CA LYS A 58 -23.73 -13.84 15.07
C LYS A 58 -24.76 -13.20 14.14
N ALA A 59 -24.75 -13.54 12.84
CA ALA A 59 -25.66 -13.00 11.85
C ALA A 59 -27.12 -13.48 12.00
N LEU A 60 -27.33 -14.66 12.60
CA LEU A 60 -28.66 -15.22 12.90
C LEU A 60 -29.17 -14.86 14.32
N GLY A 61 -28.44 -14.04 15.06
CA GLY A 61 -28.85 -13.59 16.40
C GLY A 61 -30.18 -12.81 16.38
N GLN A 62 -31.00 -12.98 17.40
CA GLN A 62 -32.33 -12.32 17.50
C GLN A 62 -32.24 -10.78 17.44
N GLU A 63 -31.15 -10.20 17.92
CA GLU A 63 -30.86 -8.75 17.85
C GLU A 63 -30.74 -8.25 16.41
N ILE A 64 -30.19 -9.06 15.53
CA ILE A 64 -30.01 -8.71 14.09
C ILE A 64 -31.35 -8.77 13.38
N ILE A 65 -32.11 -9.86 13.56
CA ILE A 65 -33.41 -10.08 12.89
C ILE A 65 -34.44 -9.00 13.30
N ARG A 66 -34.36 -8.48 14.53
CA ARG A 66 -35.23 -7.43 15.05
C ARG A 66 -34.73 -6.00 14.83
N SER A 67 -33.56 -5.83 14.22
CA SER A 67 -32.99 -4.51 13.98
C SER A 67 -33.78 -3.74 12.91
N THR A 68 -33.71 -2.41 12.98
CA THR A 68 -34.21 -1.51 11.92
C THR A 68 -33.33 -1.50 10.67
N SER A 69 -32.07 -1.96 10.77
CA SER A 69 -31.11 -2.08 9.66
C SER A 69 -30.33 -3.40 9.71
N PRO A 70 -31.02 -4.56 9.56
CA PRO A 70 -30.38 -5.86 9.75
C PRO A 70 -29.25 -6.12 8.75
N GLY A 71 -29.35 -5.65 7.50
CA GLY A 71 -28.31 -5.79 6.50
C GLY A 71 -27.01 -5.05 6.88
N GLU A 72 -27.08 -3.88 7.47
CA GLU A 72 -25.91 -3.14 7.94
C GLU A 72 -25.23 -3.83 9.12
N MET A 73 -26.01 -4.43 10.01
CA MET A 73 -25.47 -5.20 11.13
C MET A 73 -24.74 -6.46 10.65
N VAL A 74 -25.25 -7.17 9.65
CA VAL A 74 -24.53 -8.31 9.04
C VAL A 74 -23.20 -7.85 8.43
N VAL A 75 -23.20 -6.71 7.70
CA VAL A 75 -21.97 -6.14 7.15
C VAL A 75 -20.95 -5.82 8.26
N LYS A 76 -21.42 -5.25 9.38
CA LYS A 76 -20.55 -4.98 10.53
C LYS A 76 -19.97 -6.26 11.14
N ILE A 77 -20.76 -7.31 11.31
CA ILE A 77 -20.29 -8.60 11.81
C ILE A 77 -19.20 -9.17 10.89
N VAL A 78 -19.41 -9.12 9.57
CA VAL A 78 -18.42 -9.57 8.59
C VAL A 78 -17.15 -8.73 8.68
N TYR A 79 -17.27 -7.41 8.82
CA TYR A 79 -16.13 -6.50 9.02
C TYR A 79 -15.33 -6.86 10.28
N ASP A 80 -16.02 -6.95 11.43
CA ASP A 80 -15.38 -7.26 12.71
C ASP A 80 -14.64 -8.61 12.66
N GLU A 81 -15.22 -9.60 11.98
CA GLU A 81 -14.59 -10.91 11.82
C GLU A 81 -13.40 -10.87 10.85
N ILE A 82 -13.46 -10.12 9.75
CA ILE A 82 -12.29 -9.92 8.84
C ILE A 82 -11.15 -9.25 9.61
N VAL A 83 -11.43 -8.20 10.40
CA VAL A 83 -10.41 -7.53 11.23
C VAL A 83 -9.79 -8.53 12.21
N SER A 84 -10.60 -9.35 12.89
CA SER A 84 -10.11 -10.37 13.81
C SER A 84 -9.20 -11.41 13.13
N PHE A 85 -9.54 -11.84 11.91
CA PHE A 85 -8.72 -12.76 11.12
C PHE A 85 -7.42 -12.12 10.62
N LEU A 86 -7.41 -10.83 10.32
CA LEU A 86 -6.21 -10.08 9.92
C LEU A 86 -5.32 -9.70 11.12
N GLY A 87 -5.91 -9.62 12.31
CA GLY A 87 -5.28 -9.19 13.55
C GLY A 87 -5.90 -7.91 14.08
N ASP A 88 -6.11 -7.81 15.38
CA ASP A 88 -6.85 -6.70 16.00
C ASP A 88 -6.12 -5.35 15.96
N LYS A 89 -4.78 -5.37 15.82
CA LYS A 89 -3.94 -4.17 15.82
C LYS A 89 -2.74 -4.33 14.87
N ASN A 90 -2.19 -3.21 14.43
CA ASN A 90 -0.90 -3.19 13.76
C ASN A 90 0.19 -3.70 14.72
N SER A 91 1.19 -4.38 14.19
CA SER A 91 2.32 -4.90 14.95
C SER A 91 3.60 -4.27 14.46
N GLU A 92 4.23 -3.48 15.31
CA GLU A 92 5.50 -2.84 15.01
C GLU A 92 6.66 -3.83 15.05
N ILE A 93 7.80 -3.43 14.47
CA ILE A 93 9.06 -4.16 14.61
C ILE A 93 9.57 -4.00 16.05
N SER A 94 9.87 -5.11 16.70
CA SER A 94 10.48 -5.09 18.01
C SER A 94 11.97 -4.76 17.90
N LEU A 95 12.36 -3.60 18.40
CA LEU A 95 13.76 -3.17 18.54
C LEU A 95 14.24 -3.23 19.99
N ASN A 96 13.50 -3.92 20.87
CA ASN A 96 13.78 -4.03 22.31
C ASN A 96 14.87 -5.07 22.62
N ALA A 97 16.05 -4.88 22.04
CA ALA A 97 17.22 -5.72 22.28
C ALA A 97 18.48 -4.83 22.36
N VAL A 98 19.57 -5.39 22.86
CA VAL A 98 20.85 -4.68 22.88
C VAL A 98 21.37 -4.49 21.46
N PRO A 99 21.69 -3.26 21.03
CA PRO A 99 22.27 -3.03 19.71
C PRO A 99 23.63 -3.72 19.53
N PRO A 100 23.94 -4.16 18.32
CA PRO A 100 23.13 -4.12 17.10
C PRO A 100 22.02 -5.18 17.13
N VAL A 101 20.76 -4.74 16.93
CA VAL A 101 19.56 -5.60 16.94
C VAL A 101 19.48 -6.40 15.63
N PRO A 102 19.62 -7.73 15.65
CA PRO A 102 19.54 -8.54 14.44
C PRO A 102 18.10 -8.82 14.06
N ILE A 103 17.78 -8.63 12.78
CA ILE A 103 16.50 -8.96 12.16
C ILE A 103 16.77 -9.87 10.97
N MET A 104 16.10 -11.01 10.90
CA MET A 104 16.28 -11.98 9.83
C MET A 104 15.07 -12.00 8.91
N LEU A 105 15.30 -11.86 7.59
CA LEU A 105 14.27 -12.01 6.56
C LEU A 105 14.39 -13.38 5.92
N VAL A 106 13.30 -14.15 5.95
CA VAL A 106 13.22 -15.52 5.39
C VAL A 106 12.12 -15.60 4.35
N GLY A 107 12.13 -16.62 3.49
CA GLY A 107 11.10 -16.83 2.47
C GLY A 107 11.62 -17.50 1.21
N LEU A 108 10.73 -17.84 0.28
CA LEU A 108 11.08 -18.49 -0.98
C LEU A 108 11.84 -17.57 -1.94
N GLN A 109 12.49 -18.16 -2.94
CA GLN A 109 13.12 -17.44 -4.03
C GLN A 109 12.05 -16.63 -4.80
N GLY A 110 12.36 -15.37 -5.13
CA GLY A 110 11.43 -14.50 -5.86
C GLY A 110 10.34 -13.86 -5.00
N SER A 111 10.28 -14.16 -3.70
CA SER A 111 9.32 -13.50 -2.79
C SER A 111 9.62 -12.02 -2.50
N GLY A 112 10.75 -11.49 -2.98
CA GLY A 112 11.12 -10.08 -2.80
C GLY A 112 11.94 -9.79 -1.55
N LYS A 113 12.60 -10.78 -0.91
CA LYS A 113 13.41 -10.58 0.30
C LYS A 113 14.43 -9.45 0.18
N THR A 114 15.30 -9.52 -0.81
CA THR A 114 16.38 -8.54 -1.01
C THR A 114 15.85 -7.10 -1.15
N THR A 115 14.81 -6.92 -1.96
CA THR A 115 14.15 -5.62 -2.10
C THR A 115 13.46 -5.19 -0.80
N THR A 116 12.82 -6.13 -0.10
CA THR A 116 12.16 -5.86 1.19
C THR A 116 13.17 -5.51 2.28
N THR A 117 14.36 -6.13 2.28
CA THR A 117 15.46 -5.79 3.20
C THR A 117 15.83 -4.31 3.04
N SER A 118 16.02 -3.84 1.81
CA SER A 118 16.31 -2.43 1.55
C SER A 118 15.16 -1.48 1.95
N LYS A 119 13.91 -1.86 1.65
CA LYS A 119 12.72 -1.08 2.06
C LYS A 119 12.57 -0.98 3.58
N LEU A 120 12.74 -2.10 4.28
CA LEU A 120 12.69 -2.14 5.74
C LEU A 120 13.82 -1.32 6.35
N ALA A 121 15.05 -1.41 5.81
CA ALA A 121 16.17 -0.59 6.25
C ALA A 121 15.82 0.90 6.14
N LYS A 122 15.31 1.33 4.98
CA LYS A 122 14.92 2.73 4.76
C LYS A 122 13.79 3.18 5.66
N PHE A 123 12.82 2.30 5.91
CA PHE A 123 11.74 2.56 6.87
C PHE A 123 12.27 2.78 8.29
N LEU A 124 13.17 1.93 8.76
CA LEU A 124 13.78 2.03 10.10
C LEU A 124 14.63 3.29 10.23
N GLU A 125 15.38 3.68 9.19
CA GLU A 125 16.12 4.94 9.19
C GLU A 125 15.19 6.16 9.27
N LYS A 126 14.14 6.18 8.44
CA LYS A 126 13.22 7.32 8.34
C LYS A 126 12.35 7.47 9.59
N ASN A 127 11.70 6.39 10.01
CA ASN A 127 10.65 6.43 11.03
C ASN A 127 11.18 6.19 12.44
N ASN A 128 12.12 5.26 12.61
CA ASN A 128 12.67 4.92 13.93
C ASN A 128 14.00 5.63 14.22
N LYS A 129 14.55 6.39 13.27
CA LYS A 129 15.84 7.10 13.35
C LYS A 129 17.02 6.17 13.73
N LYS A 130 16.97 4.92 13.26
CA LYS A 130 17.99 3.90 13.52
C LYS A 130 19.04 3.86 12.43
N LYS A 131 20.31 3.74 12.78
CA LYS A 131 21.37 3.44 11.83
C LYS A 131 21.35 1.94 11.54
N VAL A 132 21.16 1.59 10.25
CA VAL A 132 20.93 0.21 9.80
C VAL A 132 22.08 -0.27 8.92
N MET A 133 22.50 -1.53 9.13
CA MET A 133 23.38 -2.26 8.22
C MET A 133 22.61 -3.40 7.58
N MET A 134 22.81 -3.64 6.28
CA MET A 134 22.27 -4.80 5.56
C MET A 134 23.38 -5.80 5.25
N ALA A 135 23.10 -7.10 5.40
CA ALA A 135 24.01 -8.19 5.06
C ALA A 135 23.27 -9.26 4.25
N SER A 136 23.79 -9.61 3.08
CA SER A 136 23.25 -10.72 2.28
C SER A 136 23.95 -12.02 2.66
N LEU A 137 23.14 -13.03 2.98
CA LEU A 137 23.56 -14.41 3.25
C LEU A 137 23.34 -15.33 2.02
N ASP A 138 22.87 -14.78 0.89
CA ASP A 138 22.64 -15.54 -0.34
C ASP A 138 23.94 -15.70 -1.13
N VAL A 139 24.75 -16.65 -0.68
CA VAL A 139 26.04 -17.00 -1.32
C VAL A 139 25.89 -17.94 -2.53
N TYR A 140 24.68 -18.47 -2.74
CA TYR A 140 24.42 -19.42 -3.82
C TYR A 140 24.14 -18.75 -5.16
N ARG A 141 23.76 -17.47 -5.13
CA ARG A 141 23.51 -16.63 -6.30
C ARG A 141 24.45 -15.44 -6.29
N PRO A 142 25.52 -15.47 -7.11
CA PRO A 142 26.54 -14.39 -7.09
C PRO A 142 25.96 -12.98 -7.24
N ALA A 143 24.91 -12.84 -8.05
CA ALA A 143 24.24 -11.55 -8.26
C ALA A 143 23.39 -11.09 -7.06
N ALA A 144 23.05 -11.94 -6.09
CA ALA A 144 22.18 -11.57 -4.98
C ALA A 144 22.86 -10.65 -3.98
N GLN A 145 24.10 -10.95 -3.61
CA GLN A 145 24.90 -10.10 -2.72
C GLN A 145 25.16 -8.73 -3.37
N GLU A 146 25.52 -8.75 -4.66
CA GLU A 146 25.74 -7.53 -5.44
C GLU A 146 24.43 -6.70 -5.59
N GLN A 147 23.30 -7.36 -5.77
CA GLN A 147 22.01 -6.69 -5.82
C GLN A 147 21.72 -5.92 -4.52
N LEU A 148 21.95 -6.54 -3.34
CA LEU A 148 21.76 -5.86 -2.06
C LEU A 148 22.73 -4.70 -1.89
N ARG A 149 23.99 -4.85 -2.31
CA ARG A 149 25.00 -3.80 -2.29
C ARG A 149 24.58 -2.58 -3.11
N LEU A 150 24.12 -2.80 -4.35
CA LEU A 150 23.65 -1.74 -5.23
C LEU A 150 22.40 -1.03 -4.66
N LEU A 151 21.46 -1.78 -4.08
CA LEU A 151 20.29 -1.20 -3.40
C LEU A 151 20.72 -0.33 -2.20
N GLY A 152 21.73 -0.76 -1.46
CA GLY A 152 22.31 0.04 -0.38
C GLY A 152 22.92 1.35 -0.87
N GLU A 153 23.74 1.29 -1.92
CA GLU A 153 24.36 2.48 -2.52
C GLU A 153 23.32 3.47 -3.05
N GLN A 154 22.32 2.97 -3.79
CA GLN A 154 21.25 3.81 -4.34
C GLN A 154 20.43 4.54 -3.27
N ASN A 155 20.29 3.95 -2.10
CA ASN A 155 19.45 4.47 -1.01
C ASN A 155 20.25 5.05 0.16
N ASN A 156 21.60 5.10 0.05
CA ASN A 156 22.53 5.51 1.11
C ASN A 156 22.36 4.70 2.41
N ILE A 157 22.20 3.39 2.29
CA ILE A 157 22.11 2.46 3.41
C ILE A 157 23.41 1.65 3.48
N GLU A 158 23.96 1.51 4.66
CA GLU A 158 25.20 0.77 4.89
C GLU A 158 25.01 -0.71 4.59
N THR A 159 25.91 -1.30 3.80
CA THR A 159 25.92 -2.72 3.45
C THR A 159 27.23 -3.37 3.85
N LEU A 160 27.17 -4.59 4.34
CA LEU A 160 28.37 -5.38 4.64
C LEU A 160 29.16 -5.65 3.34
N PRO A 161 30.46 -5.31 3.25
CA PRO A 161 31.27 -5.61 2.09
C PRO A 161 31.27 -7.10 1.74
N ILE A 162 31.23 -7.43 0.46
CA ILE A 162 31.25 -8.80 -0.04
C ILE A 162 32.67 -9.35 0.07
N ILE A 163 32.80 -10.57 0.58
CA ILE A 163 34.05 -11.35 0.57
C ILE A 163 33.70 -12.71 -0.03
N ASP A 164 34.29 -13.01 -1.18
CA ASP A 164 34.03 -14.25 -1.90
C ASP A 164 34.42 -15.49 -1.08
N GLY A 165 33.62 -16.55 -1.21
CA GLY A 165 33.88 -17.83 -0.58
C GLY A 165 33.52 -17.93 0.90
N GLN A 166 32.95 -16.88 1.52
CA GLN A 166 32.48 -16.96 2.88
C GLN A 166 31.19 -17.80 3.00
N LEU A 167 31.09 -18.55 4.09
CA LEU A 167 29.86 -19.25 4.46
C LEU A 167 28.85 -18.27 5.11
N PRO A 168 27.54 -18.52 5.01
CA PRO A 168 26.50 -17.70 5.65
C PRO A 168 26.76 -17.46 7.15
N ALA A 169 27.20 -18.50 7.88
CA ALA A 169 27.53 -18.39 9.30
C ALA A 169 28.67 -17.39 9.60
N ASP A 170 29.68 -17.32 8.75
CA ASP A 170 30.82 -16.41 8.92
C ASP A 170 30.41 -14.96 8.56
N ILE A 171 29.57 -14.82 7.53
CA ILE A 171 28.98 -13.52 7.18
C ILE A 171 28.15 -12.98 8.35
N CYS A 172 27.35 -13.82 9.03
CA CYS A 172 26.58 -13.41 10.20
C CYS A 172 27.45 -12.85 11.32
N ARG A 173 28.51 -13.57 11.71
CA ARG A 173 29.44 -13.14 12.75
C ARG A 173 30.14 -11.83 12.38
N ARG A 174 30.61 -11.74 11.14
CA ARG A 174 31.26 -10.54 10.60
C ARG A 174 30.32 -9.34 10.54
N ALA A 175 29.06 -9.56 10.15
CA ALA A 175 28.05 -8.49 10.09
C ALA A 175 27.77 -7.92 11.47
N LEU A 176 27.57 -8.74 12.48
CA LEU A 176 27.35 -8.27 13.86
C LEU A 176 28.58 -7.49 14.40
N SER A 177 29.79 -7.99 14.14
CA SER A 177 31.02 -7.31 14.54
C SER A 177 31.20 -5.97 13.82
N ALA A 178 30.98 -5.94 12.49
CA ALA A 178 31.08 -4.73 11.69
C ALA A 178 30.01 -3.68 12.10
N ALA A 179 28.79 -4.13 12.33
CA ALA A 179 27.72 -3.23 12.78
C ALA A 179 28.05 -2.58 14.13
N ASN A 180 28.60 -3.34 15.07
CA ASN A 180 29.03 -2.82 16.34
C ASN A 180 30.16 -1.76 16.20
N LEU A 181 31.17 -2.07 15.36
CA LEU A 181 32.28 -1.14 15.07
C LEU A 181 31.82 0.14 14.39
N ASN A 182 30.85 0.04 13.48
CA ASN A 182 30.33 1.18 12.72
C ASN A 182 29.22 1.93 13.47
N GLY A 183 28.85 1.48 14.69
CA GLY A 183 27.78 2.09 15.47
C GLY A 183 26.39 1.94 14.82
N CYS A 184 26.17 0.85 14.09
CA CYS A 184 24.84 0.51 13.59
C CYS A 184 23.99 -0.08 14.72
N GLU A 185 22.75 0.37 14.82
CA GLU A 185 21.84 -0.08 15.87
C GLU A 185 21.02 -1.30 15.46
N VAL A 186 20.87 -1.53 14.14
CA VAL A 186 20.11 -2.65 13.57
C VAL A 186 20.92 -3.32 12.46
N VAL A 187 20.85 -4.66 12.39
CA VAL A 187 21.40 -5.44 11.27
C VAL A 187 20.29 -6.25 10.62
N LEU A 188 20.07 -6.04 9.33
CA LEU A 188 19.12 -6.81 8.54
C LEU A 188 19.86 -7.89 7.77
N PHE A 189 19.43 -9.16 7.96
CA PHE A 189 19.97 -10.31 7.28
C PHE A 189 19.03 -10.76 6.16
N ASP A 190 19.48 -10.63 4.90
CA ASP A 190 18.79 -11.14 3.71
C ASP A 190 19.24 -12.58 3.47
N THR A 191 18.39 -13.57 3.80
CA THR A 191 18.72 -14.98 3.66
C THR A 191 18.57 -15.49 2.23
N ALA A 192 19.26 -16.55 1.87
CA ALA A 192 19.03 -17.26 0.63
C ALA A 192 17.58 -17.75 0.54
N GLY A 193 17.05 -17.81 -0.68
CA GLY A 193 15.74 -18.41 -0.95
C GLY A 193 15.89 -19.52 -1.99
N ARG A 194 15.12 -20.58 -1.85
CA ARG A 194 14.97 -21.63 -2.87
C ARG A 194 13.58 -21.60 -3.47
N THR A 195 13.40 -22.22 -4.63
CA THR A 195 12.11 -22.28 -5.34
C THR A 195 11.06 -23.08 -4.60
N GLN A 196 11.50 -24.03 -3.78
CA GLN A 196 10.64 -24.86 -2.90
C GLN A 196 11.32 -25.03 -1.55
N ILE A 197 10.50 -25.34 -0.55
CA ILE A 197 10.98 -25.69 0.78
C ILE A 197 11.66 -27.04 0.72
N ASP A 198 12.91 -27.11 1.15
CA ASP A 198 13.65 -28.33 1.30
C ASP A 198 14.36 -28.41 2.66
N PHE A 199 14.75 -29.59 3.05
CA PHE A 199 15.37 -29.85 4.34
C PHE A 199 16.70 -29.11 4.54
N GLN A 200 17.49 -28.94 3.46
CA GLN A 200 18.77 -28.23 3.55
C GLN A 200 18.57 -26.76 3.82
N MET A 201 17.65 -26.13 3.11
CA MET A 201 17.28 -24.70 3.31
C MET A 201 16.81 -24.47 4.76
N MET A 202 15.91 -25.33 5.25
CA MET A 202 15.35 -25.19 6.60
C MET A 202 16.40 -25.38 7.70
N ASN A 203 17.32 -26.30 7.52
CA ASN A 203 18.44 -26.48 8.44
C ASN A 203 19.40 -25.28 8.42
N GLU A 204 19.73 -24.75 7.25
CA GLU A 204 20.58 -23.56 7.14
C GLU A 204 19.95 -22.36 7.84
N ILE A 205 18.67 -22.10 7.60
CA ILE A 205 17.94 -20.99 8.24
C ILE A 205 17.93 -21.15 9.76
N LYS A 206 17.73 -22.39 10.26
CA LYS A 206 17.76 -22.68 11.70
C LYS A 206 19.16 -22.51 12.31
N GLN A 207 20.21 -22.86 11.58
CA GLN A 207 21.59 -22.59 12.01
C GLN A 207 21.87 -21.09 12.07
N ILE A 208 21.45 -20.34 11.05
CA ILE A 208 21.57 -18.88 11.03
C ILE A 208 20.84 -18.28 12.20
N GLU A 209 19.58 -18.67 12.45
CA GLU A 209 18.78 -18.21 13.60
C GLU A 209 19.52 -18.43 14.93
N THR A 210 20.12 -19.61 15.11
CA THR A 210 20.89 -19.92 16.32
C THR A 210 22.13 -19.04 16.49
N ILE A 211 22.80 -18.67 15.38
CA ILE A 211 24.02 -17.85 15.41
C ILE A 211 23.70 -16.39 15.73
N ILE A 212 22.69 -15.84 15.08
CA ILE A 212 22.37 -14.40 15.18
C ILE A 212 21.41 -14.07 16.32
N ASN A 213 20.65 -15.06 16.81
CA ASN A 213 19.60 -14.92 17.82
C ASN A 213 18.72 -13.68 17.53
N PRO A 214 17.96 -13.67 16.40
CA PRO A 214 17.31 -12.47 15.92
C PRO A 214 16.22 -12.01 16.86
N ALA A 215 16.09 -10.70 17.04
CA ALA A 215 14.96 -10.09 17.75
C ALA A 215 13.66 -10.28 16.96
N GLU A 216 13.78 -10.34 15.63
CA GLU A 216 12.67 -10.59 14.71
C GLU A 216 13.11 -11.55 13.59
N THR A 217 12.30 -12.57 13.34
CA THR A 217 12.37 -13.43 12.15
C THR A 217 11.12 -13.19 11.32
N ILE A 218 11.28 -12.56 10.16
CA ILE A 218 10.17 -12.09 9.36
C ILE A 218 10.08 -12.88 8.06
N LEU A 219 8.92 -13.49 7.83
CA LEU A 219 8.63 -14.18 6.57
C LEU A 219 8.24 -13.13 5.49
N VAL A 220 9.02 -13.10 4.42
CA VAL A 220 8.68 -12.33 3.22
C VAL A 220 7.98 -13.25 2.24
N ALA A 221 6.70 -12.97 1.97
CA ALA A 221 5.86 -13.80 1.13
C ALA A 221 5.19 -12.99 0.03
N ASP A 222 5.06 -13.60 -1.14
CA ASP A 222 4.40 -12.99 -2.29
C ASP A 222 2.88 -13.15 -2.17
N SER A 223 2.16 -12.04 -2.18
CA SER A 223 0.70 -12.02 -2.08
C SER A 223 -0.02 -12.69 -3.27
N LEU A 224 0.68 -12.87 -4.39
CA LEU A 224 0.13 -13.50 -5.59
C LEU A 224 0.12 -15.04 -5.52
N THR A 225 0.82 -15.64 -4.57
CA THR A 225 0.96 -17.11 -4.46
C THR A 225 -0.25 -17.81 -3.85
N GLY A 226 -1.28 -17.08 -3.42
CA GLY A 226 -2.54 -17.64 -2.96
C GLY A 226 -2.40 -18.67 -1.83
N GLN A 227 -3.03 -19.84 -1.99
CA GLN A 227 -3.01 -20.91 -0.97
C GLN A 227 -1.62 -21.48 -0.71
N VAL A 228 -0.72 -21.46 -1.69
CA VAL A 228 0.67 -21.93 -1.51
C VAL A 228 1.38 -21.13 -0.41
N ALA A 229 1.11 -19.84 -0.31
CA ALA A 229 1.69 -18.97 0.71
C ALA A 229 1.34 -19.42 2.14
N ALA A 230 0.13 -19.95 2.37
CA ALA A 230 -0.27 -20.46 3.68
C ALA A 230 0.56 -21.71 4.08
N ASN A 231 0.80 -22.62 3.14
CA ASN A 231 1.64 -23.79 3.38
C ASN A 231 3.08 -23.38 3.67
N VAL A 232 3.62 -22.42 2.91
CA VAL A 232 4.96 -21.87 3.13
C VAL A 232 5.05 -21.27 4.54
N ALA A 233 4.09 -20.47 4.94
CA ALA A 233 4.05 -19.86 6.27
C ALA A 233 4.04 -20.91 7.40
N LYS A 234 3.29 -22.01 7.21
CA LYS A 234 3.24 -23.13 8.15
C LYS A 234 4.60 -23.82 8.32
N GLU A 235 5.28 -24.12 7.21
CA GLU A 235 6.57 -24.79 7.25
C GLU A 235 7.66 -23.91 7.90
N PHE A 236 7.68 -22.61 7.58
CA PHE A 236 8.61 -21.69 8.25
C PHE A 236 8.31 -21.57 9.75
N LYS A 237 7.03 -21.49 10.15
CA LYS A 237 6.63 -21.47 11.56
C LYS A 237 7.10 -22.71 12.33
N ASN A 238 7.04 -23.87 11.70
CA ASN A 238 7.48 -25.14 12.32
C ASN A 238 9.01 -25.22 12.46
N THR A 239 9.77 -24.41 11.69
CA THR A 239 11.24 -24.51 11.65
C THR A 239 11.92 -23.42 12.47
N VAL A 240 11.44 -22.17 12.37
CA VAL A 240 12.02 -20.99 13.02
C VAL A 240 10.98 -20.24 13.83
N ASN A 241 11.44 -19.41 14.75
CA ASN A 241 10.58 -18.59 15.59
C ASN A 241 10.09 -17.35 14.82
N LEU A 242 9.10 -17.54 13.92
CA LEU A 242 8.54 -16.43 13.19
C LEU A 242 7.90 -15.39 14.13
N SER A 243 8.20 -14.12 13.91
CA SER A 243 7.64 -12.99 14.66
C SER A 243 6.69 -12.12 13.83
N GLY A 244 6.71 -12.28 12.50
CA GLY A 244 5.86 -11.51 11.61
C GLY A 244 5.97 -11.91 10.15
N ILE A 245 5.09 -11.30 9.34
CA ILE A 245 5.02 -11.50 7.89
C ILE A 245 5.10 -10.13 7.20
N ILE A 246 5.80 -10.09 6.07
CA ILE A 246 5.74 -8.98 5.11
C ILE A 246 5.17 -9.54 3.81
N LEU A 247 4.08 -8.94 3.32
CA LEU A 247 3.50 -9.30 2.02
C LEU A 247 4.06 -8.39 0.94
N THR A 248 4.59 -8.99 -0.11
CA THR A 248 5.09 -8.27 -1.30
C THR A 248 4.08 -8.33 -2.44
N ARG A 249 4.28 -7.47 -3.46
CA ARG A 249 3.40 -7.36 -4.64
C ARG A 249 1.93 -7.15 -4.30
N ALA A 250 1.67 -6.41 -3.22
CA ALA A 250 0.31 -6.09 -2.79
C ALA A 250 -0.38 -5.05 -3.72
N ASP A 251 0.33 -4.48 -4.67
CA ASP A 251 -0.14 -3.65 -5.77
C ASP A 251 -0.64 -4.46 -6.99
N GLY A 252 -0.26 -5.74 -7.08
CA GLY A 252 -0.66 -6.60 -8.18
C GLY A 252 -2.14 -7.02 -8.12
N ASP A 253 -2.61 -7.66 -9.22
CA ASP A 253 -3.99 -8.19 -9.35
C ASP A 253 -4.24 -9.46 -8.54
N GLY A 254 -3.48 -9.66 -7.46
CA GLY A 254 -3.65 -10.77 -6.54
C GLY A 254 -5.07 -10.80 -5.96
N ARG A 255 -5.57 -12.02 -5.75
CA ARG A 255 -6.94 -12.24 -5.26
C ARG A 255 -7.13 -11.86 -3.77
N GLY A 256 -6.05 -11.48 -3.06
CA GLY A 256 -6.09 -10.94 -1.70
C GLY A 256 -6.24 -11.95 -0.56
N GLY A 257 -6.63 -13.18 -0.85
CA GLY A 257 -6.87 -14.22 0.17
C GLY A 257 -5.62 -14.73 0.88
N ALA A 258 -4.44 -14.51 0.28
CA ALA A 258 -3.16 -14.90 0.87
C ALA A 258 -2.95 -14.28 2.26
N ALA A 259 -3.32 -13.00 2.46
CA ALA A 259 -3.19 -12.31 3.73
C ALA A 259 -3.97 -13.01 4.87
N LEU A 260 -5.25 -13.31 4.61
CA LEU A 260 -6.13 -14.00 5.57
C LEU A 260 -5.60 -15.41 5.88
N SER A 261 -5.21 -16.15 4.84
CA SER A 261 -4.73 -17.52 4.99
C SER A 261 -3.41 -17.63 5.73
N MET A 262 -2.43 -16.77 5.37
CA MET A 262 -1.11 -16.79 6.04
C MET A 262 -1.20 -16.37 7.50
N LYS A 263 -1.94 -15.29 7.80
CA LYS A 263 -2.12 -14.82 9.18
C LYS A 263 -2.74 -15.89 10.04
N TYR A 264 -3.79 -16.56 9.54
CA TYR A 264 -4.48 -17.62 10.27
C TYR A 264 -3.56 -18.83 10.52
N VAL A 265 -2.83 -19.30 9.50
CA VAL A 265 -1.99 -20.51 9.59
C VAL A 265 -0.71 -20.27 10.39
N ALA A 266 -0.04 -19.14 10.16
CA ALA A 266 1.21 -18.82 10.85
C ALA A 266 0.99 -18.30 12.27
N GLU A 267 -0.20 -17.77 12.59
CA GLU A 267 -0.55 -17.18 13.90
C GLU A 267 0.38 -16.02 14.32
N VAL A 268 1.12 -15.46 13.37
CA VAL A 268 1.95 -14.27 13.58
C VAL A 268 1.38 -13.08 12.83
N PRO A 269 1.62 -11.84 13.28
CA PRO A 269 1.05 -10.66 12.64
C PRO A 269 1.66 -10.41 11.27
N ILE A 270 0.84 -9.88 10.35
CA ILE A 270 1.36 -9.19 9.17
C ILE A 270 1.80 -7.80 9.65
N LYS A 271 3.06 -7.41 9.35
CA LYS A 271 3.63 -6.16 9.82
C LYS A 271 3.65 -5.09 8.71
N PHE A 272 3.95 -5.49 7.47
CA PHE A 272 4.09 -4.57 6.34
C PHE A 272 3.55 -5.13 5.04
N LEU A 273 3.26 -4.20 4.12
CA LEU A 273 2.91 -4.45 2.72
C LEU A 273 3.93 -3.78 1.80
N GLY A 274 4.47 -4.52 0.82
CA GLY A 274 5.17 -3.98 -0.32
C GLY A 274 4.18 -3.73 -1.47
N VAL A 275 3.91 -2.46 -1.74
CA VAL A 275 2.87 -2.01 -2.69
C VAL A 275 3.49 -1.43 -3.97
N GLY A 276 4.56 -2.02 -4.46
CA GLY A 276 5.24 -1.61 -5.69
C GLY A 276 6.75 -1.79 -5.60
N GLU A 277 7.47 -1.45 -6.67
CA GLU A 277 8.91 -1.70 -6.78
C GLU A 277 9.77 -0.64 -6.07
N LYS A 278 9.32 0.62 -6.01
CA LYS A 278 10.09 1.72 -5.43
C LYS A 278 10.31 1.53 -3.94
N ILE A 279 11.38 2.14 -3.42
CA ILE A 279 11.77 2.04 -2.01
C ILE A 279 10.69 2.61 -1.07
N GLU A 280 9.97 3.64 -1.51
CA GLU A 280 8.89 4.30 -0.77
C GLU A 280 7.60 3.48 -0.74
N ASN A 281 7.45 2.50 -1.65
CA ASN A 281 6.26 1.65 -1.75
C ASN A 281 6.31 0.55 -0.67
N PHE A 282 6.28 0.97 0.59
CA PHE A 282 6.33 0.10 1.77
C PHE A 282 5.44 0.68 2.86
N GLU A 283 4.38 -0.03 3.23
CA GLU A 283 3.33 0.46 4.13
C GLU A 283 3.23 -0.43 5.37
N VAL A 284 2.93 0.17 6.52
CA VAL A 284 2.56 -0.57 7.73
C VAL A 284 1.22 -1.26 7.49
N PHE A 285 1.10 -2.50 7.94
CA PHE A 285 -0.15 -3.24 7.82
C PHE A 285 -1.14 -2.81 8.90
N HIS A 286 -2.28 -2.29 8.48
CA HIS A 286 -3.39 -1.90 9.34
C HIS A 286 -4.60 -2.81 9.06
N PRO A 287 -4.93 -3.76 9.95
CA PRO A 287 -6.01 -4.72 9.72
C PRO A 287 -7.37 -4.09 9.39
N ASP A 288 -7.73 -3.03 10.12
CA ASP A 288 -8.96 -2.26 9.94
C ASP A 288 -9.03 -1.59 8.55
N ARG A 289 -7.94 -1.01 8.08
CA ARG A 289 -7.88 -0.39 6.75
C ARG A 289 -7.98 -1.42 5.64
N ILE A 290 -7.32 -2.57 5.80
CA ILE A 290 -7.39 -3.68 4.85
C ILE A 290 -8.81 -4.27 4.83
N ALA A 291 -9.45 -4.44 5.97
CA ALA A 291 -10.84 -4.86 6.05
C ALA A 291 -11.77 -3.87 5.32
N ASN A 292 -11.59 -2.56 5.52
CA ASN A 292 -12.34 -1.54 4.80
C ASN A 292 -12.14 -1.62 3.27
N ARG A 293 -10.89 -1.85 2.81
CA ARG A 293 -10.60 -2.05 1.37
C ARG A 293 -11.30 -3.30 0.83
N ILE A 294 -11.23 -4.43 1.54
CA ILE A 294 -11.90 -5.68 1.17
C ILE A 294 -13.41 -5.49 1.02
N LEU A 295 -14.03 -4.72 1.91
CA LEU A 295 -15.49 -4.52 1.94
C LEU A 295 -15.98 -3.35 1.08
N GLY A 296 -15.11 -2.69 0.31
CA GLY A 296 -15.46 -1.56 -0.53
C GLY A 296 -15.82 -0.28 0.23
N MET A 297 -15.47 -0.20 1.52
CA MET A 297 -15.73 0.97 2.36
C MET A 297 -14.71 2.10 2.15
N GLY A 298 -13.65 1.85 1.33
CA GLY A 298 -12.56 2.79 1.10
C GLY A 298 -11.57 2.89 2.26
N ASP A 299 -10.49 3.62 2.03
CA ASP A 299 -9.44 3.86 3.04
C ASP A 299 -9.04 5.34 3.05
N ILE A 300 -9.94 6.17 3.57
CA ILE A 300 -9.76 7.62 3.61
C ILE A 300 -8.57 8.01 4.49
N VAL A 301 -8.30 7.26 5.56
CA VAL A 301 -7.21 7.55 6.50
C VAL A 301 -5.85 7.41 5.79
N SER A 302 -5.63 6.31 5.07
CA SER A 302 -4.40 6.12 4.29
C SER A 302 -4.24 7.18 3.19
N LEU A 303 -5.34 7.62 2.58
CA LEU A 303 -5.31 8.71 1.60
C LEU A 303 -4.84 10.03 2.23
N VAL A 304 -5.37 10.37 3.42
CA VAL A 304 -5.00 11.59 4.15
C VAL A 304 -3.54 11.51 4.64
N GLU A 305 -3.09 10.35 5.14
CA GLU A 305 -1.71 10.16 5.57
C GLU A 305 -0.72 10.31 4.40
N LYS A 306 -0.97 9.65 3.27
CA LYS A 306 -0.14 9.82 2.06
C LYS A 306 -0.14 11.27 1.57
N ALA A 307 -1.30 11.90 1.55
CA ALA A 307 -1.39 13.32 1.23
C ALA A 307 -0.55 14.17 2.19
N SER A 308 -0.53 13.85 3.48
CA SER A 308 0.22 14.59 4.51
C SER A 308 1.72 14.38 4.42
N GLU A 309 2.18 13.17 4.07
CA GLU A 309 3.62 12.85 3.91
C GLU A 309 4.25 13.54 2.69
N ASP A 310 3.47 13.63 1.59
CA ASP A 310 3.92 14.26 0.34
C ASP A 310 3.73 15.78 0.31
N LEU A 311 2.98 16.33 1.26
CA LEU A 311 2.73 17.76 1.36
C LEU A 311 3.85 18.46 2.14
N ASP A 312 4.71 19.14 1.40
CA ASP A 312 5.65 20.11 1.95
C ASP A 312 4.86 21.23 2.66
N GLN A 313 4.82 21.19 4.00
CA GLN A 313 4.00 22.10 4.82
C GLN A 313 4.29 23.59 4.54
N GLU A 314 5.51 23.94 4.09
CA GLU A 314 5.85 25.29 3.67
C GLU A 314 5.18 25.69 2.35
N ASN A 315 5.09 24.78 1.40
CA ASN A 315 4.43 25.01 0.12
C ASN A 315 2.91 25.09 0.27
N LEU A 316 2.32 24.34 1.22
CA LEU A 316 0.89 24.45 1.54
C LEU A 316 0.50 25.82 2.06
N LYS A 317 1.23 26.36 3.04
CA LYS A 317 0.96 27.71 3.58
C LYS A 317 1.10 28.80 2.50
N LYS A 318 2.13 28.69 1.67
CA LYS A 318 2.34 29.61 0.55
C LYS A 318 1.22 29.53 -0.51
N THR A 319 0.75 28.32 -0.80
CA THR A 319 -0.35 28.08 -1.75
C THR A 319 -1.69 28.56 -1.18
N GLU A 320 -1.95 28.35 0.11
CA GLU A 320 -3.14 28.84 0.81
C GLU A 320 -3.20 30.37 0.85
N GLU A 321 -2.09 31.05 1.10
CA GLU A 321 -2.02 32.50 1.06
C GLU A 321 -2.24 33.07 -0.36
N LYS A 322 -1.69 32.41 -1.38
CA LYS A 322 -1.92 32.79 -2.79
C LYS A 322 -3.37 32.54 -3.21
N LEU A 323 -3.98 31.44 -2.75
CA LEU A 323 -5.38 31.11 -2.98
C LEU A 323 -6.31 32.13 -2.34
N LYS A 324 -6.04 32.56 -1.09
CA LYS A 324 -6.78 33.64 -0.42
C LYS A 324 -6.69 34.95 -1.19
N LYS A 325 -5.58 35.19 -1.89
CA LYS A 325 -5.37 36.38 -2.76
C LYS A 325 -5.92 36.20 -4.18
N GLY A 326 -6.52 35.04 -4.50
CA GLY A 326 -7.07 34.73 -5.83
C GLY A 326 -6.04 34.64 -6.95
N GLN A 327 -4.77 34.42 -6.62
CA GLN A 327 -3.61 34.32 -7.52
C GLN A 327 -3.21 32.85 -7.74
N PHE A 328 -3.97 32.13 -8.54
CA PHE A 328 -3.63 30.77 -8.94
C PHE A 328 -2.91 30.81 -10.30
N SER A 329 -1.67 30.34 -10.35
CA SER A 329 -0.80 30.34 -11.54
C SER A 329 -0.67 28.97 -12.19
N MET A 330 -0.14 28.90 -13.43
CA MET A 330 0.22 27.64 -14.08
C MET A 330 1.35 26.92 -13.34
N GLU A 331 2.19 27.61 -12.58
CA GLU A 331 3.22 27.01 -11.74
C GLU A 331 2.59 26.25 -10.55
N ASP A 332 1.55 26.85 -9.93
CA ASP A 332 0.80 26.21 -8.85
C ASP A 332 0.05 24.96 -9.40
N TYR A 333 -0.48 25.06 -10.62
CA TYR A 333 -1.12 23.94 -11.30
C TYR A 333 -0.13 22.81 -11.62
N LEU A 334 1.08 23.14 -12.08
CA LEU A 334 2.17 22.18 -12.32
C LEU A 334 2.55 21.46 -11.02
N SER A 335 2.65 22.20 -9.92
CA SER A 335 2.95 21.62 -8.61
C SER A 335 1.88 20.60 -8.19
N GLN A 336 0.60 20.92 -8.40
CA GLN A 336 -0.49 19.97 -8.13
C GLN A 336 -0.46 18.73 -9.02
N LEU A 337 -0.16 18.87 -10.33
CA LEU A 337 -0.01 17.74 -11.23
C LEU A 337 1.14 16.81 -10.79
N ARG A 338 2.26 17.39 -10.32
CA ARG A 338 3.39 16.62 -9.78
C ARG A 338 3.05 15.90 -8.49
N GLN A 339 2.30 16.54 -7.60
CA GLN A 339 1.80 15.90 -6.38
C GLN A 339 0.87 14.74 -6.71
N MET A 340 -0.08 14.93 -7.63
CA MET A 340 -0.95 13.84 -8.09
C MET A 340 -0.14 12.67 -8.66
N LYS A 341 0.91 12.95 -9.44
CA LYS A 341 1.79 11.92 -9.99
C LYS A 341 2.55 11.16 -8.90
N LYS A 342 3.05 11.83 -7.86
CA LYS A 342 3.69 11.21 -6.69
C LYS A 342 2.74 10.31 -5.90
N MET A 343 1.47 10.70 -5.77
CA MET A 343 0.43 9.92 -5.09
C MET A 343 -0.07 8.70 -5.90
N GLY A 344 0.61 8.33 -6.98
CA GLY A 344 0.23 7.20 -7.85
C GLY A 344 -0.80 7.57 -8.93
N GLY A 345 -0.89 8.86 -9.29
CA GLY A 345 -1.82 9.35 -10.30
C GLY A 345 -3.29 9.32 -9.83
N ILE A 346 -4.20 9.40 -10.79
CA ILE A 346 -5.65 9.35 -10.51
C ILE A 346 -6.03 7.95 -9.98
N GLU A 347 -5.43 6.89 -10.50
CA GLU A 347 -5.68 5.51 -10.07
C GLU A 347 -5.28 5.29 -8.62
N GLY A 348 -4.12 5.80 -8.20
CA GLY A 348 -3.67 5.72 -6.82
C GLY A 348 -4.66 6.37 -5.84
N ILE A 349 -5.15 7.55 -6.17
CA ILE A 349 -6.13 8.28 -5.33
C ILE A 349 -7.49 7.56 -5.33
N MET A 350 -7.92 7.06 -6.48
CA MET A 350 -9.21 6.36 -6.59
C MET A 350 -9.25 5.05 -5.81
N SER A 351 -8.12 4.36 -5.68
CA SER A 351 -8.05 3.10 -4.91
C SER A 351 -8.39 3.25 -3.42
N PHE A 352 -8.37 4.46 -2.88
CA PHE A 352 -8.71 4.77 -1.48
C PHE A 352 -10.14 5.28 -1.27
N LEU A 353 -10.87 5.60 -2.35
CA LEU A 353 -12.23 6.14 -2.24
C LEU A 353 -13.28 5.02 -2.26
N PRO A 354 -14.34 5.11 -1.42
CA PRO A 354 -15.41 4.11 -1.40
C PRO A 354 -16.28 4.18 -2.65
N GLY A 355 -16.73 3.02 -3.14
CA GLY A 355 -17.72 2.93 -4.23
C GLY A 355 -17.24 3.30 -5.62
N VAL A 356 -15.94 3.36 -5.88
CA VAL A 356 -15.35 3.87 -7.13
C VAL A 356 -15.20 2.78 -8.20
N SER A 357 -15.42 1.51 -7.87
CA SER A 357 -15.30 0.40 -8.81
C SER A 357 -16.14 0.59 -10.08
N LYS A 358 -17.34 1.16 -9.96
CA LYS A 358 -18.22 1.49 -11.11
C LYS A 358 -17.74 2.69 -11.93
N ILE A 359 -17.03 3.63 -11.32
CA ILE A 359 -16.49 4.82 -11.99
C ILE A 359 -15.20 4.45 -12.74
N LYS A 360 -14.41 3.53 -12.20
CA LYS A 360 -13.16 3.04 -12.82
C LYS A 360 -13.46 2.39 -14.18
N SER A 361 -14.45 1.51 -14.27
CA SER A 361 -14.84 0.86 -15.53
C SER A 361 -15.35 1.85 -16.62
N GLN A 362 -15.88 3.00 -16.21
CA GLN A 362 -16.26 4.08 -17.14
C GLN A 362 -15.07 4.98 -17.51
N MET A 363 -14.07 5.13 -16.64
CA MET A 363 -12.88 5.93 -16.89
C MET A 363 -11.81 5.18 -17.71
N ASP A 364 -11.68 3.87 -17.55
CA ASP A 364 -10.84 3.01 -18.42
C ASP A 364 -11.25 3.11 -19.88
N GLN A 365 -12.55 3.34 -20.15
CA GLN A 365 -13.05 3.65 -21.50
C GLN A 365 -12.73 5.09 -21.96
N SER A 366 -12.40 6.01 -21.06
CA SER A 366 -12.15 7.43 -21.37
C SER A 366 -10.67 7.80 -21.47
N GLY A 367 -9.74 6.84 -21.23
CA GLY A 367 -8.30 7.01 -21.50
C GLY A 367 -7.66 8.20 -20.76
N ILE A 368 -7.99 8.42 -19.48
CA ILE A 368 -7.26 9.39 -18.64
C ILE A 368 -5.98 8.72 -18.18
N ASP A 369 -5.01 8.72 -19.06
CA ASP A 369 -3.73 8.02 -18.96
C ASP A 369 -2.71 8.90 -18.21
N GLU A 370 -1.78 8.29 -17.48
CA GLU A 370 -0.57 8.92 -16.93
C GLU A 370 0.19 9.76 -17.99
N LYS A 371 0.03 9.37 -19.25
CA LYS A 371 0.47 10.07 -20.44
C LYS A 371 -0.08 11.49 -20.56
N ILE A 372 -1.33 11.74 -20.13
CA ILE A 372 -1.94 13.08 -20.14
C ILE A 372 -1.28 13.99 -19.11
N ILE A 373 -0.99 13.46 -17.91
CA ILE A 373 -0.29 14.22 -16.84
C ILE A 373 1.10 14.61 -17.33
N THR A 374 1.83 13.67 -17.94
CA THR A 374 3.18 13.92 -18.48
C THR A 374 3.15 14.91 -19.65
N GLN A 375 2.15 14.83 -20.54
CA GLN A 375 1.96 15.79 -21.62
C GLN A 375 1.65 17.20 -21.10
N ASN A 376 0.76 17.31 -20.13
CA ASN A 376 0.42 18.59 -19.50
C ASN A 376 1.63 19.24 -18.81
N GLU A 377 2.46 18.44 -18.13
CA GLU A 377 3.72 18.88 -17.56
C GLU A 377 4.67 19.42 -18.63
N ALA A 378 4.87 18.69 -19.75
CA ALA A 378 5.72 19.14 -20.86
C ALA A 378 5.24 20.45 -21.48
N VAL A 379 3.92 20.62 -21.65
CA VAL A 379 3.32 21.85 -22.15
C VAL A 379 3.60 23.02 -21.22
N ILE A 380 3.41 22.87 -19.90
CA ILE A 380 3.66 23.94 -18.92
C ILE A 380 5.15 24.30 -18.86
N LEU A 381 6.04 23.29 -18.89
CA LEU A 381 7.47 23.53 -18.89
C LEU A 381 7.96 24.26 -20.16
N SER A 382 7.27 24.10 -21.29
CA SER A 382 7.54 24.81 -22.55
C SER A 382 7.02 26.26 -22.56
N MET A 383 6.28 26.69 -21.54
CA MET A 383 5.85 28.08 -21.36
C MET A 383 6.95 28.92 -20.75
N THR A 384 7.02 30.20 -21.11
CA THR A 384 7.88 31.18 -20.42
C THR A 384 7.34 31.49 -19.03
N LYS A 385 8.17 32.06 -18.15
CA LYS A 385 7.73 32.47 -16.79
C LYS A 385 6.52 33.39 -16.83
N GLN A 386 6.50 34.39 -17.72
CA GLN A 386 5.38 35.30 -17.89
C GLN A 386 4.09 34.61 -18.35
N GLU A 387 4.21 33.59 -19.23
CA GLU A 387 3.06 32.81 -19.69
C GLU A 387 2.50 31.91 -18.59
N ARG A 388 3.37 31.37 -17.71
CA ARG A 388 2.92 30.60 -16.53
C ARG A 388 2.25 31.45 -15.48
N GLU A 389 2.73 32.69 -15.27
CA GLU A 389 2.12 33.66 -14.35
C GLU A 389 0.81 34.23 -14.90
N ASN A 390 0.75 34.51 -16.20
CA ASN A 390 -0.43 35.08 -16.85
C ASN A 390 -0.80 34.31 -18.15
N PRO A 391 -1.51 33.21 -18.07
CA PRO A 391 -1.90 32.41 -19.25
C PRO A 391 -2.77 33.15 -20.27
N LYS A 392 -3.35 34.30 -19.92
CA LYS A 392 -4.16 35.09 -20.84
C LYS A 392 -3.37 35.70 -22.01
N ILE A 393 -2.05 35.84 -21.89
CA ILE A 393 -1.18 36.36 -22.96
C ILE A 393 -0.88 35.31 -24.04
N ILE A 394 -1.29 34.04 -23.87
CA ILE A 394 -1.01 32.96 -24.80
C ILE A 394 -1.91 33.05 -26.01
N ASN A 395 -1.39 33.69 -27.08
CA ASN A 395 -2.03 33.84 -28.38
C ASN A 395 -1.68 32.66 -29.33
N GLY A 396 -2.15 32.71 -30.57
CA GLY A 396 -1.95 31.65 -31.57
C GLY A 396 -0.48 31.35 -31.89
N SER A 397 0.38 32.38 -32.00
CA SER A 397 1.82 32.20 -32.27
C SER A 397 2.54 31.56 -31.09
N ARG A 398 2.19 31.95 -29.85
CA ARG A 398 2.73 31.38 -28.63
C ARG A 398 2.28 29.92 -28.46
N LYS A 399 1.02 29.58 -28.79
CA LYS A 399 0.56 28.18 -28.80
C LYS A 399 1.34 27.32 -29.76
N LYS A 400 1.65 27.81 -30.99
CA LYS A 400 2.51 27.08 -31.94
C LYS A 400 3.89 26.83 -31.39
N ARG A 401 4.51 27.82 -30.75
CA ARG A 401 5.85 27.69 -30.13
C ARG A 401 5.84 26.69 -28.98
N ILE A 402 4.82 26.75 -28.09
CA ILE A 402 4.66 25.84 -26.96
C ILE A 402 4.42 24.42 -27.47
N ALA A 403 3.59 24.24 -28.51
CA ALA A 403 3.32 22.94 -29.12
C ALA A 403 4.61 22.30 -29.65
N ASN A 404 5.41 23.06 -30.41
CA ASN A 404 6.69 22.57 -30.92
C ASN A 404 7.69 22.22 -29.80
N GLY A 405 7.74 23.03 -28.72
CA GLY A 405 8.64 22.81 -27.59
C GLY A 405 8.25 21.63 -26.69
N SER A 406 6.96 21.33 -26.59
CA SER A 406 6.43 20.21 -25.78
C SER A 406 6.21 18.92 -26.55
N GLY A 407 6.39 18.91 -27.88
CA GLY A 407 6.07 17.76 -28.72
C GLY A 407 4.58 17.40 -28.75
N THR A 408 3.70 18.39 -28.50
CA THR A 408 2.23 18.19 -28.47
C THR A 408 1.56 19.03 -29.57
N ASP A 409 0.25 18.88 -29.71
CA ASP A 409 -0.56 19.68 -30.65
C ASP A 409 -1.23 20.87 -29.95
N ILE A 410 -1.77 21.77 -30.77
CA ILE A 410 -2.48 22.98 -30.28
C ILE A 410 -3.79 22.60 -29.57
N ALA A 411 -4.41 21.46 -29.91
CA ALA A 411 -5.63 20.99 -29.29
C ALA A 411 -5.37 20.60 -27.83
N THR A 412 -4.26 19.93 -27.55
CA THR A 412 -3.80 19.57 -26.19
C THR A 412 -3.56 20.85 -25.35
N ILE A 413 -2.91 21.87 -25.91
CA ILE A 413 -2.73 23.16 -25.22
C ILE A 413 -4.05 23.83 -24.90
N ASN A 414 -5.00 23.84 -25.84
CA ASN A 414 -6.32 24.42 -25.60
C ASN A 414 -7.09 23.68 -24.51
N LYS A 415 -6.99 22.34 -24.48
CA LYS A 415 -7.60 21.48 -23.44
C LYS A 415 -7.00 21.80 -22.06
N LEU A 416 -5.67 21.92 -21.96
CA LEU A 416 -4.97 22.29 -20.73
C LEU A 416 -5.41 23.68 -20.23
N LEU A 417 -5.43 24.69 -21.11
CA LEU A 417 -5.85 26.05 -20.75
C LEU A 417 -7.31 26.12 -20.27
N LYS A 418 -8.20 25.30 -20.87
CA LYS A 418 -9.59 25.16 -20.44
C LYS A 418 -9.70 24.51 -19.06
N GLN A 419 -8.94 23.43 -18.81
CA GLN A 419 -8.89 22.75 -17.51
C GLN A 419 -8.36 23.69 -16.41
N PHE A 420 -7.27 24.39 -16.68
CA PHE A 420 -6.72 25.40 -15.78
C PHE A 420 -7.72 26.49 -15.43
N LYS A 421 -8.45 27.02 -16.43
CA LYS A 421 -9.47 28.05 -16.22
C LYS A 421 -10.58 27.54 -15.30
N MET A 422 -11.11 26.34 -15.56
CA MET A 422 -12.16 25.72 -14.72
C MET A 422 -11.68 25.53 -13.27
N MET A 423 -10.46 25.04 -13.09
CA MET A 423 -9.87 24.85 -11.76
C MET A 423 -9.65 26.18 -11.03
N SER A 424 -9.12 27.19 -11.72
CA SER A 424 -8.92 28.52 -11.16
C SER A 424 -10.24 29.20 -10.72
N GLU A 425 -11.32 29.00 -11.49
CA GLU A 425 -12.66 29.48 -11.15
C GLU A 425 -13.25 28.76 -9.94
N MET A 426 -13.07 27.43 -9.86
CA MET A 426 -13.51 26.61 -8.74
C MET A 426 -12.79 27.02 -7.45
N MET A 427 -11.46 27.17 -7.49
CA MET A 427 -10.64 27.63 -6.36
C MET A 427 -11.05 29.04 -5.89
N LYS A 428 -11.35 29.97 -6.79
CA LYS A 428 -11.87 31.31 -6.44
C LYS A 428 -13.24 31.26 -5.76
N LYS A 429 -14.09 30.30 -6.10
CA LYS A 429 -15.39 30.11 -5.44
C LYS A 429 -15.21 29.55 -4.03
N MET A 430 -14.27 28.63 -3.84
CA MET A 430 -13.93 28.07 -2.52
C MET A 430 -13.34 29.13 -1.58
N SER A 431 -12.47 30.01 -2.06
CA SER A 431 -11.84 31.06 -1.25
C SER A 431 -12.82 32.17 -0.79
N LYS A 432 -13.96 32.33 -1.46
CA LYS A 432 -14.98 33.34 -1.13
C LYS A 432 -16.06 32.87 -0.13
N GLY A 433 -15.85 31.74 0.56
CA GLY A 433 -16.71 31.33 1.68
C GLY A 433 -18.11 30.83 1.32
N ASN A 434 -18.43 30.56 0.06
CA ASN A 434 -19.75 30.04 -0.35
C ASN A 434 -19.79 28.51 -0.32
N MET A 435 -19.55 27.93 0.90
CA MET A 435 -19.50 26.46 1.11
C MET A 435 -20.89 25.78 1.17
N LYS A 436 -21.99 26.54 1.27
CA LYS A 436 -23.33 25.95 1.40
C LYS A 436 -23.89 25.25 0.14
N GLY A 437 -23.27 25.43 -1.01
CA GLY A 437 -23.74 24.84 -2.28
C GLY A 437 -23.05 23.54 -2.72
N MET A 438 -22.06 23.05 -1.98
CA MET A 438 -21.32 21.84 -2.34
C MET A 438 -21.72 20.58 -1.55
N ALA A 439 -22.38 20.74 -0.40
CA ALA A 439 -22.94 19.62 0.37
C ALA A 439 -24.02 18.84 -0.40
N ASP A 440 -24.72 19.49 -1.33
CA ASP A 440 -25.74 18.87 -2.20
C ASP A 440 -25.17 18.07 -3.38
N LYS A 441 -23.85 18.03 -3.56
CA LYS A 441 -23.18 17.33 -4.68
C LYS A 441 -22.21 16.23 -4.26
N GLY A 442 -22.46 15.58 -3.12
CA GLY A 442 -21.90 14.26 -2.81
C GLY A 442 -20.52 14.22 -2.14
N ILE A 443 -20.05 15.30 -1.49
CA ILE A 443 -18.88 15.25 -0.62
C ILE A 443 -19.34 15.27 0.84
N PRO A 444 -18.98 14.26 1.68
CA PRO A 444 -19.43 14.18 3.07
C PRO A 444 -18.95 15.39 3.90
N PRO A 445 -19.81 15.98 4.77
CA PRO A 445 -19.45 17.12 5.62
C PRO A 445 -18.34 16.84 6.65
N GLU A 446 -18.10 15.59 6.96
CA GLU A 446 -17.12 15.11 7.95
C GLU A 446 -15.68 15.35 7.51
N LEU A 447 -15.41 15.41 6.21
CA LEU A 447 -14.09 15.71 5.66
C LEU A 447 -13.64 17.16 5.93
N PHE A 448 -14.59 18.07 6.18
CA PHE A 448 -14.30 19.51 6.44
C PHE A 448 -13.99 19.81 7.90
N ASN A 449 -14.42 18.96 8.85
CA ASN A 449 -14.18 19.20 10.27
C ASN A 449 -12.81 18.71 10.76
N GLN A 450 -12.14 17.87 9.99
CA GLN A 450 -10.77 17.38 10.29
C GLN A 450 -9.66 18.26 9.67
N LEU A 451 -10.02 19.25 8.85
CA LEU A 451 -9.09 20.21 8.24
C LEU A 451 -9.06 21.57 8.98
N LYS A 452 -9.70 21.65 10.13
CA LYS A 452 -9.53 22.75 11.12
C LYS A 452 -8.61 22.31 12.23
#